data_058d1ae3ce4195c77acd2e4a76488956
#
_entry.id   058d1ae3ce4195c77acd2e4a76488956
#
_cell.length_a   1.000
_cell.length_b   1.000
_cell.length_c   1.000
_cell.angle_alpha   90.00
_cell.angle_beta   90.00
_cell.angle_gamma   90.00
#
_symmetry.space_group_name_H-M   'P 1'
#
loop_
_entity.id
_entity.type
_entity.pdbx_description
1 polymer ?
#
loop_
_entity_poly.entity_id
_entity_poly.type
_entity_poly.pdbx_seq_one_letter_code
_entity_poly.pdbx_strand_id
1 'polypeptide(L)'
;SLQAALTRVRQEAEDAVRSGAGHLVLTDQHATDVRVAMPMILATSAVHSWLTRHGLRTFTSVNVRSAECVDPHYFAVLIGCGATVVNAYLAEDSLADRIQRGLLDCALTEAVARYRKAIDQGLLKIMAKMGISVVSSYRGGLNFEAVGLSRAMCAEYFPGMTSRISGIGVVGIQRKAETIHASAYASGSDVLPIGGFYKARRSGEKHAWEAQTMHLLQAACDRGSYEMWKNYSAKLQSNPPIHLRDLLAIKPMGEAISVDEVESITSIRQRFVTPGMSLGALSPEAHKTLNVAMNRIGAKSDSGEGGEDPAHFVPEANGDNPSAKIKQVASGRFGVTAEYL
;
A
#
# COMPACT_ATOMS: atom_id res chain seq x y z
N SER A 1 -10.43 27.21 -7.68
CA SER A 1 -10.45 26.12 -6.70
C SER A 1 -10.90 24.82 -7.34
N LEU A 2 -10.51 23.68 -6.77
CA LEU A 2 -10.94 22.36 -7.24
C LEU A 2 -12.46 22.20 -7.20
N GLN A 3 -13.11 22.72 -6.15
CA GLN A 3 -14.57 22.69 -6.05
C GLN A 3 -15.25 23.38 -7.24
N ALA A 4 -14.81 24.57 -7.61
CA ALA A 4 -15.35 25.28 -8.76
C ALA A 4 -15.07 24.55 -10.10
N ALA A 5 -13.90 23.94 -10.23
CA ALA A 5 -13.54 23.15 -11.40
C ALA A 5 -14.42 21.88 -11.53
N LEU A 6 -14.70 21.19 -10.42
CA LEU A 6 -15.62 20.06 -10.41
C LEU A 6 -17.06 20.44 -10.77
N THR A 7 -17.53 21.59 -10.30
CA THR A 7 -18.85 22.11 -10.68
C THR A 7 -18.90 22.42 -12.17
N ARG A 8 -17.87 23.10 -12.69
CA ARG A 8 -17.78 23.46 -14.10
C ARG A 8 -17.75 22.21 -15.01
N VAL A 9 -16.90 21.22 -14.74
CA VAL A 9 -16.78 20.04 -15.60
C VAL A 9 -18.08 19.22 -15.62
N ARG A 10 -18.83 19.18 -14.52
CA ARG A 10 -20.15 18.56 -14.47
C ARG A 10 -21.14 19.25 -15.39
N GLN A 11 -21.18 20.59 -15.34
CA GLN A 11 -22.08 21.41 -16.18
C GLN A 11 -21.71 21.26 -17.65
N GLU A 12 -20.42 21.40 -17.98
CA GLU A 12 -19.93 21.25 -19.36
C GLU A 12 -20.29 19.85 -19.91
N ALA A 13 -20.18 18.80 -19.10
CA ALA A 13 -20.55 17.44 -19.48
C ALA A 13 -22.06 17.31 -19.71
N GLU A 14 -22.89 17.90 -18.85
CA GLU A 14 -24.36 17.89 -19.02
C GLU A 14 -24.77 18.64 -20.28
N ASP A 15 -24.26 19.83 -20.49
CA ASP A 15 -24.57 20.67 -21.66
C ASP A 15 -24.16 19.97 -22.98
N ALA A 16 -22.99 19.33 -22.99
CA ALA A 16 -22.53 18.57 -24.15
C ALA A 16 -23.47 17.38 -24.47
N VAL A 17 -23.86 16.60 -23.45
CA VAL A 17 -24.78 15.47 -23.67
C VAL A 17 -26.15 15.94 -24.12
N ARG A 18 -26.69 16.99 -23.52
CA ARG A 18 -27.96 17.59 -23.94
C ARG A 18 -27.91 18.16 -25.39
N SER A 19 -26.73 18.55 -25.84
CA SER A 19 -26.46 18.98 -27.22
C SER A 19 -26.18 17.78 -28.17
N GLY A 20 -26.28 16.55 -27.71
CA GLY A 20 -26.16 15.34 -28.55
C GLY A 20 -24.75 14.71 -28.59
N ALA A 21 -23.84 15.09 -27.69
CA ALA A 21 -22.51 14.48 -27.63
C ALA A 21 -22.60 13.02 -27.15
N GLY A 22 -22.30 12.06 -28.02
CA GLY A 22 -22.22 10.65 -27.69
C GLY A 22 -20.92 10.21 -27.01
N HIS A 23 -19.91 11.08 -26.99
CA HIS A 23 -18.61 10.84 -26.38
C HIS A 23 -18.11 12.06 -25.63
N LEU A 24 -17.78 11.89 -24.36
CA LEU A 24 -17.07 12.88 -23.56
C LEU A 24 -15.63 12.41 -23.35
N VAL A 25 -14.66 13.32 -23.46
CA VAL A 25 -13.26 13.03 -23.20
C VAL A 25 -12.79 13.88 -22.02
N LEU A 26 -12.46 13.22 -20.91
CA LEU A 26 -11.80 13.85 -19.78
C LEU A 26 -10.29 13.67 -19.94
N THR A 27 -9.53 14.77 -19.94
CA THR A 27 -8.08 14.71 -20.12
C THR A 27 -7.34 15.68 -19.21
N ASP A 28 -6.17 15.25 -18.72
CA ASP A 28 -5.20 16.06 -17.98
C ASP A 28 -4.03 16.54 -18.86
N GLN A 29 -4.04 16.23 -20.15
CA GLN A 29 -2.94 16.51 -21.09
C GLN A 29 -2.59 18.00 -21.22
N HIS A 30 -3.49 18.89 -20.81
CA HIS A 30 -3.30 20.32 -20.91
C HIS A 30 -2.87 20.97 -19.56
N ALA A 31 -2.31 20.18 -18.65
CA ALA A 31 -1.65 20.71 -17.46
C ALA A 31 -0.41 21.55 -17.87
N THR A 32 -0.21 22.67 -17.18
CA THR A 32 0.93 23.56 -17.38
C THR A 32 1.40 24.06 -16.02
N ASP A 33 2.50 24.80 -15.94
CA ASP A 33 3.00 25.38 -14.69
C ASP A 33 1.96 26.17 -13.89
N VAL A 34 0.95 26.75 -14.57
CA VAL A 34 -0.15 27.52 -13.96
C VAL A 34 -1.51 26.79 -13.95
N ARG A 35 -1.58 25.60 -14.53
CA ARG A 35 -2.81 24.80 -14.64
C ARG A 35 -2.63 23.42 -14.03
N VAL A 36 -3.10 23.26 -12.80
CA VAL A 36 -3.06 21.99 -12.06
C VAL A 36 -4.11 21.03 -12.63
N ALA A 37 -3.71 19.79 -12.90
CA ALA A 37 -4.65 18.73 -13.27
C ALA A 37 -5.56 18.36 -12.09
N MET A 38 -6.85 18.11 -12.37
CA MET A 38 -7.74 17.49 -11.39
C MET A 38 -7.41 16.00 -11.28
N PRO A 39 -7.40 15.39 -10.08
CA PRO A 39 -7.28 13.94 -9.96
C PRO A 39 -8.35 13.25 -10.81
N MET A 40 -7.92 12.39 -11.73
CA MET A 40 -8.77 11.87 -12.78
C MET A 40 -9.89 10.94 -12.26
N ILE A 41 -9.63 10.18 -11.21
CA ILE A 41 -10.66 9.36 -10.53
C ILE A 41 -11.79 10.26 -10.02
N LEU A 42 -11.45 11.38 -9.38
CA LEU A 42 -12.45 12.34 -8.86
C LEU A 42 -13.23 13.01 -9.99
N ALA A 43 -12.55 13.45 -11.04
CA ALA A 43 -13.19 14.07 -12.21
C ALA A 43 -14.16 13.09 -12.91
N THR A 44 -13.72 11.84 -13.11
CA THR A 44 -14.53 10.78 -13.74
C THR A 44 -15.78 10.48 -12.92
N SER A 45 -15.63 10.26 -11.62
CA SER A 45 -16.77 9.96 -10.76
C SER A 45 -17.70 11.16 -10.60
N ALA A 46 -17.17 12.37 -10.56
CA ALA A 46 -17.98 13.59 -10.52
C ALA A 46 -18.89 13.73 -11.75
N VAL A 47 -18.35 13.48 -12.95
CA VAL A 47 -19.13 13.52 -14.21
C VAL A 47 -20.10 12.34 -14.26
N HIS A 48 -19.64 11.12 -13.98
CA HIS A 48 -20.47 9.93 -14.01
C HIS A 48 -21.68 10.03 -13.07
N SER A 49 -21.44 10.40 -11.81
CA SER A 49 -22.50 10.52 -10.81
C SER A 49 -23.48 11.64 -11.11
N TRP A 50 -22.98 12.75 -11.65
CA TRP A 50 -23.81 13.88 -12.08
C TRP A 50 -24.74 13.49 -13.23
N LEU A 51 -24.20 12.90 -14.30
CA LEU A 51 -25.00 12.45 -15.44
C LEU A 51 -26.00 11.35 -15.05
N THR A 52 -25.63 10.49 -14.10
CA THR A 52 -26.52 9.45 -13.58
C THR A 52 -27.72 10.06 -12.85
N ARG A 53 -27.48 11.02 -11.96
CA ARG A 53 -28.55 11.74 -11.23
C ARG A 53 -29.53 12.49 -12.14
N HIS A 54 -29.05 12.94 -13.31
CA HIS A 54 -29.85 13.67 -14.28
C HIS A 54 -30.44 12.77 -15.40
N GLY A 55 -30.29 11.45 -15.30
CA GLY A 55 -30.80 10.49 -16.31
C GLY A 55 -30.10 10.57 -17.66
N LEU A 56 -28.89 11.16 -17.72
CA LEU A 56 -28.15 11.40 -18.95
C LEU A 56 -27.04 10.39 -19.23
N ARG A 57 -26.64 9.60 -18.22
CA ARG A 57 -25.44 8.75 -18.31
C ARG A 57 -25.46 7.71 -19.44
N THR A 58 -26.62 7.22 -19.82
CA THR A 58 -26.77 6.22 -20.86
C THR A 58 -26.65 6.75 -22.29
N PHE A 59 -26.70 8.05 -22.47
CA PHE A 59 -26.62 8.68 -23.79
C PHE A 59 -25.17 8.94 -24.25
N THR A 60 -24.17 8.75 -23.36
CA THR A 60 -22.80 9.10 -23.68
C THR A 60 -21.79 8.12 -23.10
N SER A 61 -20.65 7.99 -23.77
CA SER A 61 -19.44 7.35 -23.24
C SER A 61 -18.58 8.37 -22.50
N VAL A 62 -18.06 7.99 -21.32
CA VAL A 62 -17.05 8.79 -20.59
C VAL A 62 -15.69 8.18 -20.87
N ASN A 63 -14.92 8.83 -21.72
CA ASN A 63 -13.58 8.40 -22.10
C ASN A 63 -12.55 9.18 -21.29
N VAL A 64 -11.60 8.48 -20.71
CA VAL A 64 -10.55 9.06 -19.86
C VAL A 64 -9.22 8.96 -20.57
N ARG A 65 -8.52 10.07 -20.73
CA ARG A 65 -7.16 10.15 -21.24
C ARG A 65 -6.28 10.80 -20.18
N SER A 66 -5.46 10.03 -19.46
CA SER A 66 -4.77 10.52 -18.28
C SER A 66 -3.35 9.99 -18.12
N ALA A 67 -2.46 10.86 -17.65
CA ALA A 67 -1.12 10.56 -17.23
C ALA A 67 -1.07 9.71 -15.96
N GLU A 68 -2.12 9.75 -15.12
CA GLU A 68 -2.18 8.99 -13.87
C GLU A 68 -2.38 7.48 -14.08
N CYS A 69 -2.79 7.06 -15.29
CA CYS A 69 -3.08 5.66 -15.62
C CYS A 69 -1.80 4.89 -15.91
N VAL A 70 -1.29 4.13 -14.96
CA VAL A 70 -0.06 3.37 -15.10
C VAL A 70 -0.27 1.87 -14.89
N ASP A 71 -1.03 1.48 -13.87
CA ASP A 71 -1.19 0.11 -13.42
C ASP A 71 -2.64 -0.39 -13.47
N PRO A 72 -2.88 -1.73 -13.42
CA PRO A 72 -4.23 -2.29 -13.52
C PRO A 72 -5.22 -1.78 -12.46
N HIS A 73 -4.75 -1.42 -11.25
CA HIS A 73 -5.63 -0.94 -10.18
C HIS A 73 -6.20 0.43 -10.50
N TYR A 74 -5.39 1.33 -11.08
CA TYR A 74 -5.87 2.63 -11.50
C TYR A 74 -6.94 2.53 -12.58
N PHE A 75 -6.74 1.65 -13.57
CA PHE A 75 -7.76 1.32 -14.58
C PHE A 75 -9.03 0.76 -13.94
N ALA A 76 -8.88 -0.19 -13.01
CA ALA A 76 -10.01 -0.79 -12.32
C ALA A 76 -10.83 0.25 -11.56
N VAL A 77 -10.17 1.18 -10.85
CA VAL A 77 -10.86 2.24 -10.12
C VAL A 77 -11.56 3.20 -11.07
N LEU A 78 -10.93 3.62 -12.17
CA LEU A 78 -11.57 4.49 -13.18
C LEU A 78 -12.82 3.84 -13.78
N ILE A 79 -12.74 2.57 -14.19
CA ILE A 79 -13.87 1.83 -14.73
C ILE A 79 -14.97 1.70 -13.68
N GLY A 80 -14.61 1.35 -12.46
CA GLY A 80 -15.55 1.27 -11.33
C GLY A 80 -16.19 2.61 -10.97
N CYS A 81 -15.53 3.72 -11.22
CA CYS A 81 -16.07 5.08 -11.11
C CYS A 81 -16.80 5.57 -12.36
N GLY A 82 -16.95 4.74 -13.39
CA GLY A 82 -17.81 5.02 -14.53
C GLY A 82 -17.12 5.29 -15.87
N ALA A 83 -15.79 5.19 -15.96
CA ALA A 83 -15.10 5.31 -17.24
C ALA A 83 -15.53 4.21 -18.22
N THR A 84 -15.75 4.58 -19.49
CA THR A 84 -16.07 3.64 -20.57
C THR A 84 -14.80 3.21 -21.31
N VAL A 85 -13.91 4.15 -21.57
CA VAL A 85 -12.61 3.94 -22.22
C VAL A 85 -11.53 4.60 -21.39
N VAL A 86 -10.36 3.98 -21.27
CA VAL A 86 -9.19 4.55 -20.60
C VAL A 86 -8.01 4.52 -21.57
N ASN A 87 -7.39 5.68 -21.80
CA ASN A 87 -6.14 5.85 -22.55
C ASN A 87 -5.03 6.34 -21.63
N ALA A 88 -4.03 5.51 -21.45
CA ALA A 88 -2.85 5.76 -20.63
C ALA A 88 -1.73 6.39 -21.47
N TYR A 89 -1.94 7.59 -22.00
CA TYR A 89 -1.02 8.20 -22.96
C TYR A 89 0.42 8.30 -22.43
N LEU A 90 0.61 8.70 -21.17
CA LEU A 90 1.96 8.84 -20.60
C LEU A 90 2.66 7.49 -20.40
N ALA A 91 1.93 6.42 -20.11
CA ALA A 91 2.50 5.08 -20.07
C ALA A 91 2.96 4.64 -21.46
N GLU A 92 2.17 4.89 -22.50
CA GLU A 92 2.55 4.61 -23.90
C GLU A 92 3.74 5.46 -24.33
N ASP A 93 3.78 6.75 -24.02
CA ASP A 93 4.91 7.66 -24.28
C ASP A 93 6.18 7.21 -23.51
N SER A 94 6.02 6.72 -22.28
CA SER A 94 7.14 6.16 -21.49
C SER A 94 7.74 4.90 -22.11
N LEU A 95 6.93 4.07 -22.78
CA LEU A 95 7.43 2.93 -23.55
C LEU A 95 8.25 3.40 -24.77
N ALA A 96 7.76 4.43 -25.47
CA ALA A 96 8.48 5.01 -26.60
C ALA A 96 9.85 5.59 -26.17
N ASP A 97 9.91 6.34 -25.06
CA ASP A 97 11.17 6.85 -24.49
C ASP A 97 12.13 5.71 -24.15
N ARG A 98 11.64 4.64 -23.50
CA ARG A 98 12.52 3.49 -23.16
C ARG A 98 13.08 2.78 -24.36
N ILE A 99 12.32 2.65 -25.44
CA ILE A 99 12.81 2.09 -26.71
C ILE A 99 13.85 3.02 -27.33
N GLN A 100 13.58 4.32 -27.38
CA GLN A 100 14.52 5.31 -27.91
C GLN A 100 15.85 5.32 -27.15
N ARG A 101 15.81 5.09 -25.84
CA ARG A 101 17.00 4.99 -24.96
C ARG A 101 17.68 3.63 -24.98
N GLY A 102 17.21 2.67 -25.79
CA GLY A 102 17.77 1.32 -25.85
C GLY A 102 17.54 0.47 -24.60
N LEU A 103 16.56 0.83 -23.77
CA LEU A 103 16.20 0.09 -22.55
C LEU A 103 15.16 -1.02 -22.81
N LEU A 104 14.50 -0.99 -23.96
CA LEU A 104 13.61 -2.03 -24.47
C LEU A 104 13.98 -2.32 -25.93
N ASP A 105 14.21 -3.60 -26.23
CA ASP A 105 14.54 -4.07 -27.57
C ASP A 105 13.30 -4.70 -28.23
N CYS A 106 12.37 -3.86 -28.66
CA CYS A 106 11.19 -4.26 -29.42
C CYS A 106 10.55 -3.07 -30.13
N ALA A 107 9.65 -3.33 -31.08
CA ALA A 107 8.88 -2.28 -31.73
C ALA A 107 7.86 -1.65 -30.77
N LEU A 108 7.59 -0.34 -30.92
CA LEU A 108 6.63 0.38 -30.06
C LEU A 108 5.23 -0.28 -30.08
N THR A 109 4.77 -0.71 -31.24
CA THR A 109 3.49 -1.41 -31.39
C THR A 109 3.42 -2.69 -30.57
N GLU A 110 4.54 -3.41 -30.49
CA GLU A 110 4.65 -4.63 -29.68
C GLU A 110 4.68 -4.29 -28.18
N ALA A 111 5.46 -3.28 -27.77
CA ALA A 111 5.53 -2.84 -26.40
C ALA A 111 4.15 -2.40 -25.87
N VAL A 112 3.41 -1.61 -26.66
CA VAL A 112 2.05 -1.17 -26.34
C VAL A 112 1.08 -2.35 -26.27
N ALA A 113 1.17 -3.31 -27.19
CA ALA A 113 0.34 -4.51 -27.15
C ALA A 113 0.61 -5.37 -25.90
N ARG A 114 1.87 -5.54 -25.51
CA ARG A 114 2.25 -6.23 -24.27
C ARG A 114 1.75 -5.50 -23.02
N TYR A 115 1.85 -4.19 -22.99
CA TYR A 115 1.34 -3.36 -21.90
C TYR A 115 -0.19 -3.51 -21.76
N ARG A 116 -0.93 -3.35 -22.87
CA ARG A 116 -2.40 -3.53 -22.89
C ARG A 116 -2.80 -4.93 -22.42
N LYS A 117 -2.12 -5.97 -22.88
CA LYS A 117 -2.35 -7.34 -22.42
C LYS A 117 -2.14 -7.50 -20.92
N ALA A 118 -1.12 -6.86 -20.36
CA ALA A 118 -0.86 -6.90 -18.91
C ALA A 118 -1.97 -6.20 -18.11
N ILE A 119 -2.45 -5.05 -18.60
CA ILE A 119 -3.60 -4.35 -18.00
C ILE A 119 -4.86 -5.21 -18.06
N ASP A 120 -5.18 -5.79 -19.23
CA ASP A 120 -6.36 -6.65 -19.41
C ASP A 120 -6.33 -7.86 -18.49
N GLN A 121 -5.18 -8.54 -18.38
CA GLN A 121 -5.01 -9.66 -17.45
C GLN A 121 -5.18 -9.24 -15.98
N GLY A 122 -4.67 -8.07 -15.62
CA GLY A 122 -4.84 -7.49 -14.29
C GLY A 122 -6.32 -7.20 -13.98
N LEU A 123 -7.04 -6.59 -14.91
CA LEU A 123 -8.48 -6.32 -14.79
C LEU A 123 -9.30 -7.60 -14.67
N LEU A 124 -9.04 -8.59 -15.52
CA LEU A 124 -9.71 -9.90 -15.46
C LEU A 124 -9.47 -10.58 -14.11
N LYS A 125 -8.27 -10.50 -13.57
CA LYS A 125 -7.93 -11.03 -12.24
C LYS A 125 -8.71 -10.34 -11.12
N ILE A 126 -8.83 -9.00 -11.18
CA ILE A 126 -9.61 -8.22 -10.20
C ILE A 126 -11.08 -8.60 -10.28
N MET A 127 -11.66 -8.62 -11.48
CA MET A 127 -13.06 -8.97 -11.70
C MET A 127 -13.36 -10.42 -11.28
N ALA A 128 -12.47 -11.36 -11.58
CA ALA A 128 -12.62 -12.77 -11.19
C ALA A 128 -12.66 -12.94 -9.67
N LYS A 129 -11.82 -12.21 -8.91
CA LYS A 129 -11.87 -12.23 -7.44
C LYS A 129 -13.17 -11.68 -6.87
N MET A 130 -13.83 -10.80 -7.59
CA MET A 130 -15.12 -10.21 -7.20
C MET A 130 -16.32 -11.02 -7.74
N GLY A 131 -16.09 -12.08 -8.51
CA GLY A 131 -17.14 -12.88 -9.14
C GLY A 131 -17.88 -12.16 -10.27
N ILE A 132 -17.27 -11.13 -10.88
CA ILE A 132 -17.87 -10.34 -11.96
C ILE A 132 -17.29 -10.80 -13.29
N SER A 133 -18.14 -11.35 -14.17
CA SER A 133 -17.74 -11.94 -15.45
C SER A 133 -17.76 -10.96 -16.63
N VAL A 134 -18.50 -9.86 -16.53
CA VAL A 134 -18.62 -8.86 -17.61
C VAL A 134 -18.30 -7.46 -17.12
N VAL A 135 -17.53 -6.70 -17.91
CA VAL A 135 -17.08 -5.36 -17.54
C VAL A 135 -18.24 -4.36 -17.37
N SER A 136 -19.34 -4.56 -18.05
CA SER A 136 -20.52 -3.70 -17.91
C SER A 136 -21.15 -3.79 -16.50
N SER A 137 -21.02 -4.90 -15.83
CA SER A 137 -21.45 -5.08 -14.43
C SER A 137 -20.44 -4.53 -13.42
N TYR A 138 -19.19 -4.35 -13.81
CA TYR A 138 -18.15 -3.72 -13.02
C TYR A 138 -18.16 -2.19 -13.12
N ARG A 139 -18.44 -1.69 -14.33
CA ARG A 139 -18.39 -0.26 -14.65
C ARG A 139 -19.43 0.53 -13.86
N GLY A 140 -18.97 1.55 -13.14
CA GLY A 140 -19.83 2.40 -12.31
C GLY A 140 -20.35 1.73 -11.04
N GLY A 141 -19.89 0.52 -10.73
CA GLY A 141 -20.34 -0.24 -9.56
C GLY A 141 -19.80 0.28 -8.23
N LEU A 142 -18.79 1.15 -8.23
CA LEU A 142 -18.17 1.73 -7.02
C LEU A 142 -17.83 0.69 -5.95
N ASN A 143 -17.34 -0.48 -6.38
CA ASN A 143 -17.02 -1.62 -5.52
C ASN A 143 -15.72 -1.41 -4.72
N PHE A 144 -15.59 -0.24 -4.10
CA PHE A 144 -14.40 0.18 -3.37
C PHE A 144 -14.79 0.74 -2.02
N GLU A 145 -13.86 0.72 -1.09
CA GLU A 145 -13.94 1.46 0.15
C GLU A 145 -13.00 2.66 0.09
N ALA A 146 -13.51 3.83 0.47
CA ALA A 146 -12.67 5.02 0.57
C ALA A 146 -11.97 5.03 1.92
N VAL A 147 -10.64 5.09 1.89
CA VAL A 147 -9.80 5.20 3.08
C VAL A 147 -9.17 6.59 3.11
N GLY A 148 -9.51 7.38 4.15
CA GLY A 148 -8.96 8.72 4.33
C GLY A 148 -9.65 9.83 3.51
N LEU A 149 -10.79 9.56 2.88
CA LEU A 149 -11.64 10.56 2.24
C LEU A 149 -12.85 10.90 3.12
N SER A 150 -13.22 12.18 3.19
CA SER A 150 -14.35 12.62 4.01
C SER A 150 -15.67 12.01 3.53
N ARG A 151 -16.55 11.68 4.48
CA ARG A 151 -17.86 11.14 4.18
C ARG A 151 -18.69 12.05 3.29
N ALA A 152 -18.61 13.37 3.51
CA ALA A 152 -19.30 14.35 2.68
C ALA A 152 -18.80 14.34 1.23
N MET A 153 -17.49 14.23 1.01
CA MET A 153 -16.92 14.13 -0.32
C MET A 153 -17.33 12.82 -1.01
N CYS A 154 -17.33 11.71 -0.27
CA CYS A 154 -17.77 10.42 -0.82
C CYS A 154 -19.26 10.44 -1.18
N ALA A 155 -20.12 10.98 -0.33
CA ALA A 155 -21.55 11.12 -0.63
C ALA A 155 -21.84 11.95 -1.87
N GLU A 156 -21.04 12.99 -2.11
CA GLU A 156 -21.23 13.91 -3.24
C GLU A 156 -20.67 13.36 -4.56
N TYR A 157 -19.45 12.82 -4.54
CA TYR A 157 -18.73 12.44 -5.77
C TYR A 157 -18.67 10.94 -6.01
N PHE A 158 -18.80 10.12 -4.97
CA PHE A 158 -18.75 8.67 -5.02
C PHE A 158 -19.97 8.05 -4.33
N PRO A 159 -21.20 8.36 -4.78
CA PRO A 159 -22.41 7.92 -4.11
C PRO A 159 -22.47 6.38 -4.02
N GLY A 160 -22.67 5.85 -2.81
CA GLY A 160 -22.65 4.41 -2.53
C GLY A 160 -21.30 3.86 -2.05
N MET A 161 -20.22 4.62 -2.17
CA MET A 161 -18.91 4.21 -1.65
C MET A 161 -18.82 4.44 -0.13
N THR A 162 -18.40 3.42 0.60
CA THR A 162 -18.25 3.49 2.07
C THR A 162 -16.96 4.23 2.45
N SER A 163 -17.06 5.14 3.42
CA SER A 163 -15.92 5.79 4.07
C SER A 163 -16.05 5.64 5.60
N ARG A 164 -15.46 4.58 6.14
CA ARG A 164 -15.61 4.23 7.57
C ARG A 164 -14.91 5.21 8.49
N ILE A 165 -13.68 5.57 8.18
CA ILE A 165 -12.83 6.42 9.04
C ILE A 165 -12.92 7.90 8.68
N SER A 166 -13.59 8.28 7.57
CA SER A 166 -13.58 9.65 7.04
C SER A 166 -12.16 10.14 6.69
N GLY A 167 -11.94 11.45 6.56
CA GLY A 167 -10.64 12.01 6.24
C GLY A 167 -10.72 13.36 5.55
N ILE A 168 -9.83 13.59 4.56
CA ILE A 168 -9.73 14.87 3.84
C ILE A 168 -10.88 15.03 2.84
N GLY A 169 -11.35 16.26 2.71
CA GLY A 169 -12.32 16.68 1.70
C GLY A 169 -11.65 17.29 0.47
N VAL A 170 -12.47 17.92 -0.39
CA VAL A 170 -12.03 18.54 -1.65
C VAL A 170 -10.86 19.52 -1.45
N VAL A 171 -10.87 20.31 -0.38
CA VAL A 171 -9.79 21.26 -0.08
C VAL A 171 -8.47 20.52 0.23
N GLY A 172 -8.53 19.40 0.96
CA GLY A 172 -7.35 18.60 1.24
C GLY A 172 -6.78 17.94 -0.03
N ILE A 173 -7.66 17.45 -0.91
CA ILE A 173 -7.27 16.92 -2.23
C ILE A 173 -6.64 18.01 -3.10
N GLN A 174 -7.23 19.21 -3.13
CA GLN A 174 -6.66 20.35 -3.84
C GLN A 174 -5.24 20.66 -3.38
N ARG A 175 -5.00 20.75 -2.06
CA ARG A 175 -3.67 21.02 -1.51
C ARG A 175 -2.65 19.95 -1.90
N LYS A 176 -3.04 18.67 -1.88
CA LYS A 176 -2.16 17.57 -2.33
C LYS A 176 -1.82 17.71 -3.82
N ALA A 177 -2.80 17.97 -4.67
CA ALA A 177 -2.58 18.15 -6.10
C ALA A 177 -1.67 19.37 -6.38
N GLU A 178 -1.89 20.48 -5.70
CA GLU A 178 -1.06 21.69 -5.81
C GLU A 178 0.39 21.43 -5.34
N THR A 179 0.58 20.66 -4.25
CA THR A 179 1.92 20.31 -3.76
C THR A 179 2.69 19.45 -4.76
N ILE A 180 2.04 18.41 -5.32
CA ILE A 180 2.65 17.56 -6.34
C ILE A 180 2.97 18.37 -7.59
N HIS A 181 2.04 19.21 -8.04
CA HIS A 181 2.21 20.08 -9.18
C HIS A 181 3.38 21.06 -8.98
N ALA A 182 3.44 21.73 -7.85
CA ALA A 182 4.52 22.66 -7.52
C ALA A 182 5.90 21.95 -7.53
N SER A 183 5.97 20.72 -7.03
CA SER A 183 7.21 19.94 -7.07
C SER A 183 7.63 19.53 -8.49
N ALA A 184 6.66 19.28 -9.37
CA ALA A 184 6.93 18.90 -10.76
C ALA A 184 7.44 20.08 -11.61
N TYR A 185 6.99 21.29 -11.31
CA TYR A 185 7.40 22.51 -12.02
C TYR A 185 8.47 23.34 -11.27
N ALA A 186 8.97 22.83 -10.13
CA ALA A 186 10.06 23.49 -9.42
C ALA A 186 11.33 23.47 -10.31
N SER A 187 11.94 24.65 -10.47
CA SER A 187 13.16 24.79 -11.27
C SER A 187 14.31 23.95 -10.71
N GLY A 188 14.91 23.12 -11.50
CA GLY A 188 16.23 22.56 -11.24
C GLY A 188 16.43 21.05 -11.37
N SER A 189 15.44 20.23 -11.66
CA SER A 189 15.71 18.83 -11.88
C SER A 189 14.61 18.10 -12.67
N ASP A 190 14.98 17.62 -13.85
CA ASP A 190 14.18 16.65 -14.61
C ASP A 190 14.30 15.23 -14.02
N VAL A 191 15.00 15.08 -12.90
CA VAL A 191 15.21 13.80 -12.22
C VAL A 191 14.13 13.59 -11.17
N LEU A 192 13.38 12.51 -11.33
CA LEU A 192 12.38 12.10 -10.34
C LEU A 192 13.03 11.85 -8.97
N PRO A 193 12.31 12.09 -7.87
CA PRO A 193 12.78 11.74 -6.52
C PRO A 193 13.23 10.28 -6.45
N ILE A 194 14.31 10.02 -5.70
CA ILE A 194 14.89 8.67 -5.57
C ILE A 194 13.87 7.66 -5.03
N GLY A 195 12.82 8.12 -4.36
CA GLY A 195 11.83 7.30 -3.69
C GLY A 195 12.41 6.66 -2.42
N GLY A 196 12.37 5.35 -2.32
CA GLY A 196 12.88 4.62 -1.15
C GLY A 196 11.78 4.03 -0.29
N PHE A 197 10.54 3.97 -0.80
CA PHE A 197 9.41 3.43 -0.06
C PHE A 197 9.58 1.95 0.31
N TYR A 198 9.94 1.10 -0.66
CA TYR A 198 10.11 -0.35 -0.42
C TYR A 198 11.52 -0.74 0.06
N LYS A 199 12.50 0.08 -0.21
CA LYS A 199 13.89 -0.15 0.18
C LYS A 199 14.54 1.17 0.55
N ALA A 200 15.15 1.22 1.73
CA ALA A 200 15.85 2.42 2.18
C ALA A 200 16.88 2.90 1.15
N ARG A 201 16.86 4.18 0.85
CA ARG A 201 17.79 4.86 -0.06
C ARG A 201 18.38 6.06 0.63
N ARG A 202 19.66 6.36 0.37
CA ARG A 202 20.28 7.60 0.85
C ARG A 202 19.51 8.78 0.25
N SER A 203 19.05 9.69 1.10
CA SER A 203 18.21 10.85 0.72
C SER A 203 16.81 10.48 0.20
N GLY A 204 16.37 9.22 0.35
CA GLY A 204 15.00 8.78 0.09
C GLY A 204 14.06 8.97 1.28
N GLU A 205 12.92 8.28 1.25
CA GLU A 205 11.95 8.30 2.36
C GLU A 205 12.55 7.79 3.66
N LYS A 206 12.06 8.34 4.76
CA LYS A 206 12.45 7.91 6.10
C LYS A 206 11.74 6.62 6.48
N HIS A 207 12.48 5.70 7.08
CA HIS A 207 11.98 4.43 7.59
C HIS A 207 12.09 4.40 9.10
N ALA A 208 11.15 3.71 9.77
CA ALA A 208 11.23 3.49 11.21
C ALA A 208 12.49 2.68 11.59
N TRP A 209 12.89 1.76 10.71
CA TRP A 209 14.07 0.90 10.87
C TRP A 209 15.16 1.32 9.89
N GLU A 210 15.92 2.33 10.26
CA GLU A 210 17.08 2.78 9.50
C GLU A 210 18.30 1.89 9.79
N ALA A 211 19.25 1.82 8.84
CA ALA A 211 20.46 1.02 8.98
C ALA A 211 21.24 1.36 10.26
N GLN A 212 21.35 2.63 10.60
CA GLN A 212 22.03 3.08 11.84
C GLN A 212 21.36 2.52 13.10
N THR A 213 20.03 2.51 13.15
CA THR A 213 19.26 1.96 14.27
C THR A 213 19.52 0.46 14.43
N MET A 214 19.51 -0.27 13.29
CA MET A 214 19.80 -1.70 13.30
C MET A 214 21.23 -2.03 13.74
N HIS A 215 22.22 -1.26 13.27
CA HIS A 215 23.60 -1.45 13.71
C HIS A 215 23.81 -1.19 15.20
N LEU A 216 23.15 -0.18 15.76
CA LEU A 216 23.20 0.08 17.20
C LEU A 216 22.60 -1.08 18.02
N LEU A 217 21.46 -1.62 17.58
CA LEU A 217 20.85 -2.77 18.21
C LEU A 217 21.74 -4.02 18.14
N GLN A 218 22.25 -4.33 16.96
CA GLN A 218 23.14 -5.48 16.75
C GLN A 218 24.40 -5.37 17.60
N ALA A 219 25.04 -4.19 17.62
CA ALA A 219 26.23 -3.96 18.41
C ALA A 219 25.96 -4.04 19.92
N ALA A 220 24.79 -3.57 20.38
CA ALA A 220 24.39 -3.69 21.78
C ALA A 220 24.21 -5.17 22.19
N CYS A 221 23.59 -5.98 21.35
CA CYS A 221 23.37 -7.40 21.58
C CYS A 221 24.69 -8.20 21.51
N ASP A 222 25.50 -7.98 20.48
CA ASP A 222 26.77 -8.69 20.25
C ASP A 222 27.77 -8.49 21.40
N ARG A 223 27.85 -7.23 21.91
CA ARG A 223 28.77 -6.87 22.99
C ARG A 223 28.16 -7.02 24.39
N GLY A 224 26.89 -7.35 24.52
CA GLY A 224 26.16 -7.36 25.80
C GLY A 224 26.22 -6.00 26.54
N SER A 225 26.28 -4.89 25.80
CA SER A 225 26.53 -3.55 26.36
C SER A 225 25.24 -2.78 26.60
N TYR A 226 24.94 -2.54 27.88
CA TYR A 226 23.80 -1.70 28.28
C TYR A 226 23.97 -0.22 27.85
N GLU A 227 25.18 0.27 27.76
CA GLU A 227 25.44 1.62 27.24
C GLU A 227 25.05 1.75 25.78
N MET A 228 25.43 0.78 24.96
CA MET A 228 25.01 0.75 23.54
C MET A 228 23.50 0.58 23.39
N TRP A 229 22.86 -0.17 24.27
CA TRP A 229 21.40 -0.26 24.33
C TRP A 229 20.76 1.11 24.64
N LYS A 230 21.31 1.89 25.57
CA LYS A 230 20.84 3.26 25.82
C LYS A 230 20.98 4.16 24.59
N ASN A 231 22.08 4.04 23.86
CA ASN A 231 22.31 4.79 22.63
C ASN A 231 21.29 4.39 21.53
N TYR A 232 20.99 3.10 21.39
CA TYR A 232 19.90 2.62 20.53
C TYR A 232 18.55 3.21 20.94
N SER A 233 18.20 3.17 22.22
CA SER A 233 16.93 3.70 22.73
C SER A 233 16.82 5.22 22.51
N ALA A 234 17.89 5.97 22.77
CA ALA A 234 17.94 7.41 22.52
C ALA A 234 17.77 7.74 21.04
N LYS A 235 18.38 6.93 20.14
CA LYS A 235 18.22 7.08 18.69
C LYS A 235 16.78 6.88 18.27
N LEU A 236 16.09 5.84 18.77
CA LEU A 236 14.68 5.59 18.48
C LEU A 236 13.79 6.77 18.91
N GLN A 237 14.02 7.32 20.10
CA GLN A 237 13.24 8.45 20.62
C GLN A 237 13.48 9.75 19.83
N SER A 238 14.66 9.92 19.24
CA SER A 238 15.00 11.10 18.42
C SER A 238 14.50 11.03 16.98
N ASN A 239 14.01 9.90 16.54
CA ASN A 239 13.47 9.76 15.19
C ASN A 239 12.14 10.53 15.05
N PRO A 240 11.85 11.13 13.88
CA PRO A 240 10.54 11.73 13.65
C PRO A 240 9.46 10.65 13.72
N PRO A 241 8.25 10.97 14.18
CA PRO A 241 7.15 10.01 14.26
C PRO A 241 6.78 9.49 12.87
N ILE A 242 6.69 8.16 12.74
CA ILE A 242 6.31 7.47 11.50
C ILE A 242 5.00 6.69 11.72
N HIS A 243 4.82 6.12 12.90
CA HIS A 243 3.61 5.41 13.29
C HIS A 243 2.76 6.23 14.25
N LEU A 244 1.45 5.99 14.27
CA LEU A 244 0.55 6.67 15.22
C LEU A 244 0.99 6.48 16.68
N ARG A 245 1.52 5.32 17.05
CA ARG A 245 2.06 5.05 18.40
C ARG A 245 3.19 5.99 18.80
N ASP A 246 3.95 6.52 17.84
CA ASP A 246 5.07 7.43 18.11
C ASP A 246 4.58 8.82 18.57
N LEU A 247 3.29 9.10 18.41
CA LEU A 247 2.62 10.31 18.91
C LEU A 247 2.02 10.12 20.30
N LEU A 248 2.09 8.92 20.87
CA LEU A 248 1.52 8.58 22.15
C LEU A 248 2.60 8.56 23.23
N ALA A 249 2.24 9.01 24.43
CA ALA A 249 3.08 8.89 25.62
C ALA A 249 2.45 7.93 26.63
N ILE A 250 3.29 7.15 27.31
CA ILE A 250 2.84 6.33 28.43
C ILE A 250 2.56 7.27 29.61
N LYS A 251 1.31 7.23 30.10
CA LYS A 251 0.91 8.01 31.28
C LYS A 251 0.80 7.07 32.47
N PRO A 252 1.53 7.33 33.57
CA PRO A 252 1.35 6.61 34.82
C PRO A 252 -0.09 6.74 35.33
N MET A 253 -0.67 5.64 35.80
CA MET A 253 -2.07 5.60 36.33
C MET A 253 -2.13 5.82 37.85
N GLY A 254 -1.01 5.85 38.54
CA GLY A 254 -0.96 5.98 39.97
C GLY A 254 0.43 6.32 40.46
N GLU A 255 0.66 6.15 41.77
CA GLU A 255 1.96 6.32 42.38
C GLU A 255 2.92 5.19 42.01
N ALA A 256 4.23 5.45 42.09
CA ALA A 256 5.24 4.46 41.83
C ALA A 256 5.17 3.33 42.87
N ILE A 257 5.20 2.09 42.39
CA ILE A 257 5.26 0.90 43.24
C ILE A 257 6.70 0.47 43.45
N SER A 258 6.98 -0.33 44.50
CA SER A 258 8.30 -0.92 44.72
C SER A 258 8.68 -1.82 43.50
N VAL A 259 10.00 -1.87 43.20
CA VAL A 259 10.53 -2.77 42.17
C VAL A 259 10.22 -4.22 42.46
N ASP A 260 10.14 -4.60 43.74
CA ASP A 260 9.82 -5.98 44.18
C ASP A 260 8.34 -6.35 43.93
N GLU A 261 7.48 -5.37 43.75
CA GLU A 261 6.07 -5.56 43.39
C GLU A 261 5.85 -5.60 41.84
N VAL A 262 6.88 -5.24 41.07
CA VAL A 262 6.82 -5.31 39.62
C VAL A 262 6.93 -6.77 39.14
N GLU A 263 6.13 -7.13 38.16
CA GLU A 263 6.18 -8.46 37.56
C GLU A 263 7.61 -8.83 37.09
N SER A 264 8.05 -10.04 37.41
CA SER A 264 9.41 -10.50 37.07
C SER A 264 9.60 -10.57 35.54
N ILE A 265 10.85 -10.32 35.09
CA ILE A 265 11.23 -10.45 33.68
C ILE A 265 10.91 -11.85 33.13
N THR A 266 11.09 -12.88 33.93
CA THR A 266 10.79 -14.28 33.56
C THR A 266 9.30 -14.45 33.25
N SER A 267 8.42 -13.90 34.10
CA SER A 267 6.97 -13.95 33.87
C SER A 267 6.58 -13.14 32.62
N ILE A 268 7.16 -11.97 32.43
CA ILE A 268 6.90 -11.14 31.24
C ILE A 268 7.29 -11.88 29.96
N ARG A 269 8.47 -12.51 29.91
CA ARG A 269 8.97 -13.25 28.72
C ARG A 269 8.05 -14.36 28.28
N GLN A 270 7.34 -15.03 29.18
CA GLN A 270 6.41 -16.13 28.85
C GLN A 270 5.28 -15.71 27.90
N ARG A 271 4.96 -14.42 27.84
CA ARG A 271 3.93 -13.86 26.95
C ARG A 271 4.46 -13.42 25.57
N PHE A 272 5.77 -13.46 25.37
CA PHE A 272 6.36 -13.11 24.09
C PHE A 272 6.37 -14.32 23.14
N VAL A 273 6.07 -14.04 21.88
CA VAL A 273 6.00 -15.02 20.81
C VAL A 273 6.73 -14.47 19.59
N THR A 274 7.49 -15.30 18.88
CA THR A 274 7.99 -14.93 17.55
C THR A 274 6.83 -14.87 16.56
N PRO A 275 6.94 -14.09 15.47
CA PRO A 275 6.04 -14.28 14.34
C PRO A 275 6.16 -15.70 13.78
N GLY A 276 5.14 -16.17 13.07
CA GLY A 276 5.17 -17.48 12.39
C GLY A 276 6.33 -17.53 11.39
N MET A 277 7.23 -18.49 11.58
CA MET A 277 8.47 -18.64 10.80
C MET A 277 8.38 -19.89 9.93
N SER A 278 8.06 -19.73 8.65
CA SER A 278 7.98 -20.88 7.75
C SER A 278 9.38 -21.48 7.47
N LEU A 279 9.53 -22.78 7.69
CA LEU A 279 10.74 -23.53 7.33
C LEU A 279 11.07 -23.45 5.83
N GLY A 280 10.09 -23.19 4.98
CA GLY A 280 10.32 -22.96 3.56
C GLY A 280 10.85 -21.56 3.22
N ALA A 281 10.65 -20.58 4.09
CA ALA A 281 11.11 -19.19 3.91
C ALA A 281 12.42 -18.90 4.64
N LEU A 282 12.71 -19.63 5.71
CA LEU A 282 13.96 -19.56 6.49
C LEU A 282 14.76 -20.83 6.29
N SER A 283 16.09 -20.74 6.45
CA SER A 283 16.95 -21.92 6.51
C SER A 283 16.68 -22.72 7.80
N PRO A 284 16.92 -24.03 7.80
CA PRO A 284 16.80 -24.86 9.00
C PRO A 284 17.59 -24.33 10.20
N GLU A 285 18.78 -23.78 9.96
CA GLU A 285 19.65 -23.22 10.99
C GLU A 285 19.05 -21.96 11.62
N ALA A 286 18.48 -21.05 10.80
CA ALA A 286 17.85 -19.84 11.28
C ALA A 286 16.59 -20.18 12.11
N HIS A 287 15.76 -21.09 11.61
CA HIS A 287 14.56 -21.58 12.28
C HIS A 287 14.90 -22.21 13.65
N LYS A 288 15.88 -23.11 13.68
CA LYS A 288 16.40 -23.73 14.89
C LYS A 288 16.93 -22.70 15.88
N THR A 289 17.77 -21.77 15.43
CA THR A 289 18.37 -20.75 16.30
C THR A 289 17.30 -19.93 17.02
N LEU A 290 16.24 -19.53 16.30
CA LEU A 290 15.14 -18.77 16.89
C LEU A 290 14.34 -19.60 17.89
N ASN A 291 14.06 -20.87 17.60
CA ASN A 291 13.37 -21.78 18.53
C ASN A 291 14.18 -21.98 19.81
N VAL A 292 15.45 -22.28 19.69
CA VAL A 292 16.37 -22.44 20.85
C VAL A 292 16.44 -21.16 21.67
N ALA A 293 16.59 -20.00 21.03
CA ALA A 293 16.66 -18.73 21.73
C ALA A 293 15.40 -18.45 22.54
N MET A 294 14.23 -18.67 21.98
CA MET A 294 12.95 -18.45 22.67
C MET A 294 12.74 -19.46 23.81
N ASN A 295 13.10 -20.72 23.60
CA ASN A 295 13.02 -21.72 24.64
C ASN A 295 13.95 -21.41 25.82
N ARG A 296 15.18 -20.97 25.57
CA ARG A 296 16.14 -20.56 26.61
C ARG A 296 15.63 -19.43 27.50
N ILE A 297 14.94 -18.46 26.92
CA ILE A 297 14.40 -17.31 27.67
C ILE A 297 13.00 -17.56 28.26
N GLY A 298 12.43 -18.76 28.06
CA GLY A 298 11.11 -19.13 28.56
C GLY A 298 9.94 -18.60 27.72
N ALA A 299 10.22 -17.97 26.58
CA ALA A 299 9.22 -17.46 25.64
C ALA A 299 8.70 -18.57 24.70
N LYS A 300 8.03 -18.19 23.63
CA LYS A 300 7.45 -19.14 22.66
C LYS A 300 7.90 -18.77 21.24
N SER A 301 8.25 -19.80 20.46
CA SER A 301 8.40 -19.68 19.01
C SER A 301 7.20 -20.31 18.31
N ASP A 302 6.90 -19.82 17.13
CA ASP A 302 5.83 -20.30 16.25
C ASP A 302 6.47 -20.94 15.01
N SER A 303 6.12 -22.22 14.76
CA SER A 303 6.68 -23.01 13.64
C SER A 303 6.37 -22.44 12.27
N GLY A 304 5.35 -21.59 12.16
CA GLY A 304 4.87 -21.10 10.87
C GLY A 304 4.22 -22.22 10.03
N GLU A 305 4.10 -21.96 8.75
CA GLU A 305 3.33 -22.78 7.81
C GLU A 305 4.12 -23.96 7.23
N GLY A 306 5.42 -23.99 7.39
CA GLY A 306 6.31 -25.00 6.80
C GLY A 306 6.49 -26.27 7.62
N GLY A 307 5.87 -26.36 8.80
CA GLY A 307 6.15 -27.42 9.76
C GLY A 307 7.51 -27.26 10.42
N GLU A 308 8.10 -28.35 10.89
CA GLU A 308 9.43 -28.39 11.49
C GLU A 308 10.23 -29.59 10.99
N ASP A 309 11.55 -29.46 11.04
CA ASP A 309 12.44 -30.58 10.82
C ASP A 309 12.24 -31.61 11.96
N PRO A 310 11.99 -32.91 11.67
CA PRO A 310 11.85 -33.96 12.69
C PRO A 310 13.02 -34.00 13.67
N ALA A 311 14.23 -33.68 13.26
CA ALA A 311 15.39 -33.60 14.12
C ALA A 311 15.24 -32.59 15.27
N HIS A 312 14.35 -31.61 15.14
CA HIS A 312 14.08 -30.60 16.17
C HIS A 312 13.17 -31.11 17.31
N PHE A 313 12.54 -32.25 17.17
CA PHE A 313 11.65 -32.81 18.22
C PHE A 313 12.43 -33.49 19.38
N VAL A 314 13.71 -33.67 19.21
CA VAL A 314 14.59 -34.23 20.23
C VAL A 314 15.50 -33.11 20.77
N PRO A 315 15.54 -32.90 22.11
CA PRO A 315 16.50 -31.98 22.71
C PRO A 315 17.94 -32.34 22.37
N GLU A 316 18.78 -31.35 22.21
CA GLU A 316 20.19 -31.50 21.93
C GLU A 316 20.98 -31.97 23.17
N ALA A 317 22.19 -32.51 22.95
CA ALA A 317 23.06 -33.01 24.03
C ALA A 317 23.44 -31.93 25.06
N ASN A 318 23.41 -30.67 24.68
CA ASN A 318 23.67 -29.53 25.56
C ASN A 318 22.42 -29.08 26.35
N GLY A 319 21.26 -29.74 26.16
CA GLY A 319 20.00 -29.43 26.81
C GLY A 319 19.13 -28.42 26.06
N ASP A 320 19.56 -27.92 24.91
CA ASP A 320 18.74 -27.03 24.09
C ASP A 320 17.56 -27.76 23.46
N ASN A 321 16.42 -27.11 23.46
CA ASN A 321 15.23 -27.61 22.78
C ASN A 321 15.00 -26.79 21.49
N PRO A 322 15.19 -27.40 20.30
CA PRO A 322 14.98 -26.75 19.02
C PRO A 322 13.53 -26.78 18.52
N SER A 323 12.60 -27.39 19.26
CA SER A 323 11.18 -27.47 18.86
C SER A 323 10.43 -26.18 19.19
N ALA A 324 9.60 -25.73 18.27
CA ALA A 324 8.70 -24.59 18.50
C ALA A 324 7.57 -24.97 19.47
N LYS A 325 7.24 -24.09 20.40
CA LYS A 325 6.13 -24.31 21.35
C LYS A 325 4.75 -24.14 20.73
N ILE A 326 4.64 -23.35 19.66
CA ILE A 326 3.41 -23.15 18.92
C ILE A 326 3.56 -23.85 17.58
N LYS A 327 2.62 -24.75 17.29
CA LYS A 327 2.56 -25.52 16.06
C LYS A 327 1.40 -25.01 15.20
N GLN A 328 1.68 -24.44 14.03
CA GLN A 328 0.64 -24.11 13.08
C GLN A 328 0.18 -25.35 12.32
N VAL A 329 -1.13 -25.56 12.25
CA VAL A 329 -1.74 -26.72 11.61
C VAL A 329 -2.82 -26.27 10.63
N ALA A 330 -2.84 -26.85 9.43
CA ALA A 330 -3.91 -26.69 8.46
C ALA A 330 -4.04 -27.93 7.58
N SER A 331 -5.25 -28.21 7.10
CA SER A 331 -5.50 -29.32 6.18
C SER A 331 -4.75 -29.15 4.86
N GLY A 332 -4.15 -30.22 4.37
CA GLY A 332 -3.43 -30.26 3.10
C GLY A 332 -2.18 -29.39 3.04
N ARG A 333 -1.64 -28.98 4.17
CA ARG A 333 -0.45 -28.14 4.24
C ARG A 333 0.82 -28.99 4.26
N PHE A 334 1.81 -28.62 3.43
CA PHE A 334 3.14 -29.24 3.46
C PHE A 334 3.81 -29.04 4.84
N GLY A 335 4.63 -30.00 5.25
CA GLY A 335 5.33 -29.96 6.55
C GLY A 335 4.48 -30.33 7.77
N VAL A 336 3.16 -30.49 7.62
CA VAL A 336 2.29 -31.01 8.68
C VAL A 336 2.22 -32.54 8.54
N THR A 337 3.13 -33.22 9.20
CA THR A 337 3.24 -34.68 9.23
C THR A 337 2.71 -35.25 10.55
N ALA A 338 2.54 -36.57 10.64
CA ALA A 338 2.13 -37.21 11.88
C ALA A 338 3.16 -36.99 13.01
N GLU A 339 4.44 -36.90 12.69
CA GLU A 339 5.50 -36.60 13.65
C GLU A 339 5.46 -35.20 14.19
N TYR A 340 5.00 -34.25 13.35
CA TYR A 340 4.86 -32.86 13.71
C TYR A 340 3.67 -32.61 14.65
N LEU A 341 2.58 -33.41 14.52
CA LEU A 341 1.36 -33.32 15.33
C LEU A 341 1.51 -34.05 16.67
#